data_03e9cc979e947fd80a8aaca6bbf19de5
#
_entry.id   03e9cc979e947fd80a8aaca6bbf19de5
#
_cell.length_a   1.000
_cell.length_b   1.000
_cell.length_c   1.000
_cell.angle_alpha   90.00
_cell.angle_beta   90.00
_cell.angle_gamma   90.00
#
_symmetry.space_group_name_H-M   'P 1'
#
loop_
_entity.id
_entity.type
_entity.pdbx_description
1 polymer ?
#
loop_
_entity_poly.entity_id
_entity_poly.type
_entity_poly.pdbx_seq_one_letter_code
_entity_poly.pdbx_strand_id
1 'polypeptide(L)'
;MKKKMLALLLACLCLSLAACAKTEAPAAEEAEQTQSTETAEAPAEETPAAKEPAAADEAPALSGKVTVYMPSPAGLADKLAEAFTTKTGVEVEQFQGTTGEILARLEAEQANPVADVVILASWSDGLSMKADGQLESYTPANADKVNEGWIDEDSMLFGSSASAVGVIYNTTVVPELSADWAELADAQYKDMIAIPDPEKSGACKDFLAGLVTGTADGEAIMQSWADNGLTVPGANKAALEAVTTGEKGILIAGVDYNAYSSMAKGEPLNIYYPASGTVVNPRPAMILKTAPNMDNAKAFVDFLFSDEAQKLVADAYLLPDRSDVQCENRTNLSDIPQITTDWDKMMEVASDTAAKLNSLCK
;
A
#
# COMPACT_ATOMS: atom_id res chain seq x y z
N MET A 1 46.35 28.80 0.52
CA MET A 1 47.41 28.76 -0.50
C MET A 1 47.09 27.69 -1.53
N LYS A 2 46.92 28.14 -2.80
CA LYS A 2 47.16 27.51 -4.10
C LYS A 2 46.41 26.19 -4.42
N LYS A 3 45.34 26.17 -5.26
CA LYS A 3 45.29 26.20 -6.74
C LYS A 3 45.94 24.96 -7.38
N LYS A 4 45.21 24.15 -8.20
CA LYS A 4 44.92 24.23 -9.65
C LYS A 4 44.26 22.90 -10.05
N MET A 5 43.14 22.80 -10.67
CA MET A 5 42.84 22.85 -12.12
C MET A 5 43.73 21.93 -13.00
N LEU A 6 43.08 20.96 -13.66
CA LEU A 6 43.25 20.77 -15.10
C LEU A 6 42.13 19.90 -15.72
N ALA A 7 41.48 20.46 -16.69
CA ALA A 7 40.60 19.81 -17.65
C ALA A 7 41.42 19.38 -18.87
N LEU A 8 41.03 18.31 -19.53
CA LEU A 8 41.27 18.17 -20.98
C LEU A 8 40.27 17.21 -21.62
N LEU A 9 39.49 17.75 -22.49
CA LEU A 9 38.91 17.31 -23.73
C LEU A 9 39.74 16.28 -24.51
N LEU A 10 39.08 15.34 -25.20
CA LEU A 10 39.22 15.22 -26.68
C LEU A 10 38.08 14.34 -27.27
N ALA A 11 37.46 14.91 -28.27
CA ALA A 11 36.51 14.31 -29.18
C ALA A 11 37.25 13.56 -30.30
N CYS A 12 36.66 12.50 -30.83
CA CYS A 12 36.87 12.06 -32.21
C CYS A 12 35.65 11.35 -32.76
N LEU A 13 35.05 11.96 -33.63
CA LEU A 13 34.25 11.82 -34.81
C LEU A 13 34.85 10.79 -35.79
N CYS A 14 34.05 9.87 -36.34
CA CYS A 14 34.16 9.43 -37.72
C CYS A 14 32.87 8.77 -38.23
N LEU A 15 32.39 9.36 -39.30
CA LEU A 15 31.35 8.93 -40.25
C LEU A 15 31.82 7.75 -41.11
N SER A 16 30.87 6.98 -41.63
CA SER A 16 30.71 6.60 -43.08
C SER A 16 29.62 5.52 -43.16
N LEU A 17 28.48 5.81 -43.76
CA LEU A 17 28.09 5.76 -45.18
C LEU A 17 27.88 4.35 -45.75
N ALA A 18 26.60 4.06 -45.90
CA ALA A 18 25.84 3.72 -47.11
C ALA A 18 26.21 2.45 -47.91
N ALA A 19 25.20 1.64 -48.19
CA ALA A 19 24.81 1.37 -49.57
C ALA A 19 23.54 0.48 -49.67
N CYS A 20 22.69 0.89 -50.54
CA CYS A 20 21.47 0.26 -51.05
C CYS A 20 21.73 -1.08 -51.77
N ALA A 21 20.71 -1.96 -51.80
CA ALA A 21 20.33 -2.64 -53.05
C ALA A 21 18.86 -3.10 -52.96
N LYS A 22 18.11 -2.65 -53.94
CA LYS A 22 16.80 -3.11 -54.40
C LYS A 22 16.94 -4.46 -55.13
N THR A 23 15.84 -5.24 -55.15
CA THR A 23 15.27 -5.93 -56.34
C THR A 23 14.08 -6.75 -55.84
N GLU A 24 12.87 -6.44 -56.19
CA GLU A 24 11.99 -6.74 -57.30
C GLU A 24 11.23 -8.07 -57.14
N ALA A 25 9.91 -7.92 -57.22
CA ALA A 25 8.94 -8.96 -57.45
C ALA A 25 8.84 -9.29 -58.96
N PRO A 26 8.19 -10.38 -59.37
CA PRO A 26 6.89 -10.30 -60.02
C PRO A 26 5.96 -11.47 -59.67
N ALA A 27 4.65 -11.22 -59.61
CA ALA A 27 3.56 -11.26 -60.61
C ALA A 27 3.11 -12.69 -60.97
N ALA A 28 1.86 -13.00 -60.55
CA ALA A 28 0.59 -13.17 -61.29
C ALA A 28 0.44 -14.49 -62.11
N GLU A 29 -0.72 -15.11 -61.97
CA GLU A 29 -1.70 -15.52 -62.96
C GLU A 29 -2.68 -16.50 -62.36
N GLU A 30 -3.90 -16.21 -62.38
CA GLU A 30 -5.09 -16.36 -63.20
C GLU A 30 -5.80 -17.71 -63.00
N ALA A 31 -6.99 -17.62 -62.54
CA ALA A 31 -8.31 -17.83 -63.08
C ALA A 31 -8.63 -19.24 -63.63
N GLU A 32 -9.76 -19.81 -63.14
CA GLU A 32 -10.82 -20.28 -64.04
C GLU A 32 -12.14 -20.48 -63.28
N GLN A 33 -13.16 -19.91 -63.93
CA GLN A 33 -14.58 -20.07 -63.63
C GLN A 33 -15.07 -21.41 -64.20
N THR A 34 -16.08 -22.01 -63.58
CA THR A 34 -17.18 -22.65 -64.33
C THR A 34 -18.50 -22.60 -63.55
N GLN A 35 -19.49 -22.28 -64.34
CA GLN A 35 -20.91 -21.99 -64.09
C GLN A 35 -21.75 -23.20 -63.78
N SER A 36 -22.85 -22.92 -63.09
CA SER A 36 -24.23 -23.23 -63.23
C SER A 36 -24.73 -24.67 -63.18
N THR A 37 -25.75 -24.87 -62.34
CA THR A 37 -27.14 -25.14 -62.87
C THR A 37 -28.17 -24.90 -61.73
N GLU A 38 -29.20 -24.21 -62.17
CA GLU A 38 -30.45 -23.83 -61.55
C GLU A 38 -31.38 -25.07 -61.44
N THR A 39 -32.12 -25.22 -60.34
CA THR A 39 -33.47 -25.79 -60.34
C THR A 39 -34.27 -25.28 -59.12
N ALA A 40 -35.50 -24.95 -59.42
CA ALA A 40 -36.50 -24.17 -58.73
C ALA A 40 -37.28 -24.89 -57.60
N GLU A 41 -37.83 -24.04 -56.71
CA GLU A 41 -39.16 -23.98 -56.11
C GLU A 41 -39.58 -25.05 -55.08
N ALA A 42 -39.97 -24.66 -53.87
CA ALA A 42 -41.15 -23.95 -53.43
C ALA A 42 -41.25 -23.97 -51.86
N PRO A 43 -42.24 -23.37 -51.18
CA PRO A 43 -42.01 -22.45 -50.10
C PRO A 43 -42.09 -23.10 -48.70
N ALA A 44 -41.31 -22.62 -47.76
CA ALA A 44 -41.31 -23.08 -46.38
C ALA A 44 -41.55 -21.92 -45.39
N GLU A 45 -42.25 -22.27 -44.38
CA GLU A 45 -42.71 -21.57 -43.20
C GLU A 45 -41.72 -20.57 -42.59
N GLU A 46 -42.26 -19.43 -42.21
CA GLU A 46 -41.59 -18.44 -41.35
C GLU A 46 -41.37 -18.99 -39.95
N THR A 47 -40.12 -19.21 -39.60
CA THR A 47 -39.69 -19.38 -38.22
C THR A 47 -39.24 -18.00 -37.67
N PRO A 48 -39.62 -17.60 -36.43
CA PRO A 48 -39.25 -16.30 -35.91
C PRO A 48 -37.73 -16.20 -35.75
N ALA A 49 -37.17 -15.13 -36.27
CA ALA A 49 -35.76 -14.79 -36.11
C ALA A 49 -35.40 -14.75 -34.62
N ALA A 50 -34.47 -15.61 -34.23
CA ALA A 50 -33.77 -15.49 -32.94
C ALA A 50 -33.05 -14.14 -32.95
N LYS A 51 -33.36 -13.28 -31.96
CA LYS A 51 -32.58 -12.10 -31.67
C LYS A 51 -31.16 -12.55 -31.42
N GLU A 52 -30.21 -12.04 -32.20
CA GLU A 52 -28.80 -12.04 -31.84
C GLU A 52 -28.65 -11.47 -30.44
N PRO A 53 -27.85 -12.10 -29.57
CA PRO A 53 -27.49 -11.48 -28.29
C PRO A 53 -26.82 -10.16 -28.65
N ALA A 54 -27.30 -9.06 -28.01
CA ALA A 54 -26.67 -7.78 -28.08
C ALA A 54 -25.17 -7.97 -27.72
N ALA A 55 -24.30 -7.43 -28.56
CA ALA A 55 -22.86 -7.37 -28.26
C ALA A 55 -22.72 -6.82 -26.84
N ALA A 56 -22.06 -7.58 -25.98
CA ALA A 56 -21.62 -7.06 -24.72
C ALA A 56 -20.78 -5.82 -25.04
N ASP A 57 -21.09 -4.68 -24.43
CA ASP A 57 -20.24 -3.50 -24.46
C ASP A 57 -18.86 -3.96 -24.01
N GLU A 58 -17.91 -4.10 -24.93
CA GLU A 58 -16.51 -4.29 -24.57
C GLU A 58 -16.13 -3.02 -23.81
N ALA A 59 -15.79 -3.20 -22.53
CA ALA A 59 -15.22 -2.13 -21.73
C ALA A 59 -14.08 -1.48 -22.53
N PRO A 60 -13.97 -0.14 -22.55
CA PRO A 60 -12.93 0.55 -23.33
C PRO A 60 -11.56 -0.01 -22.94
N ALA A 61 -10.73 -0.32 -23.94
CA ALA A 61 -9.40 -0.84 -23.70
C ALA A 61 -8.60 0.19 -22.87
N LEU A 62 -8.12 -0.24 -21.70
CA LEU A 62 -7.29 0.58 -20.83
C LEU A 62 -6.02 1.02 -21.56
N SER A 63 -5.57 2.24 -21.36
CA SER A 63 -4.36 2.76 -21.96
C SER A 63 -3.83 3.98 -21.19
N GLY A 64 -2.61 4.39 -21.50
CA GLY A 64 -1.99 5.54 -20.84
C GLY A 64 -1.39 5.15 -19.49
N LYS A 65 -1.71 5.92 -18.43
CA LYS A 65 -1.10 5.74 -17.12
C LYS A 65 -2.09 5.82 -15.97
N VAL A 66 -1.66 5.38 -14.80
CA VAL A 66 -2.27 5.65 -13.49
C VAL A 66 -1.20 6.15 -12.53
N THR A 67 -1.49 7.20 -11.77
CA THR A 67 -0.56 7.74 -10.77
C THR A 67 -1.01 7.32 -9.36
N VAL A 68 -0.13 6.59 -8.65
CA VAL A 68 -0.44 5.97 -7.36
C VAL A 68 0.53 6.47 -6.29
N TYR A 69 0.00 7.00 -5.19
CA TYR A 69 0.79 7.39 -4.01
C TYR A 69 0.61 6.35 -2.92
N MET A 70 1.72 5.77 -2.42
CA MET A 70 1.62 4.69 -1.44
C MET A 70 2.83 4.59 -0.49
N PRO A 71 2.61 4.27 0.80
CA PRO A 71 3.65 3.99 1.78
C PRO A 71 3.94 2.48 1.81
N SER A 72 4.47 1.92 0.72
CA SER A 72 4.66 0.46 0.59
C SER A 72 5.96 -0.03 1.21
N PRO A 73 6.03 -1.31 1.63
CA PRO A 73 7.30 -1.99 1.90
C PRO A 73 8.24 -1.94 0.70
N ALA A 74 9.55 -1.98 0.96
CA ALA A 74 10.55 -1.93 -0.09
C ALA A 74 10.30 -3.00 -1.17
N GLY A 75 10.16 -2.56 -2.41
CA GLY A 75 9.98 -3.41 -3.58
C GLY A 75 8.55 -3.93 -3.81
N LEU A 76 7.60 -3.76 -2.88
CA LEU A 76 6.20 -4.16 -3.14
C LEU A 76 5.54 -3.25 -4.18
N ALA A 77 5.71 -1.93 -4.04
CA ALA A 77 5.15 -0.98 -4.98
C ALA A 77 5.61 -1.25 -6.42
N ASP A 78 6.91 -1.51 -6.60
CA ASP A 78 7.48 -1.83 -7.92
C ASP A 78 6.89 -3.12 -8.50
N LYS A 79 6.74 -4.16 -7.67
CA LYS A 79 6.14 -5.43 -8.10
C LYS A 79 4.67 -5.30 -8.48
N LEU A 80 3.89 -4.53 -7.69
CA LEU A 80 2.49 -4.25 -8.01
C LEU A 80 2.37 -3.46 -9.33
N ALA A 81 3.22 -2.45 -9.52
CA ALA A 81 3.27 -1.66 -10.74
C ALA A 81 3.63 -2.51 -11.96
N GLU A 82 4.67 -3.34 -11.86
CA GLU A 82 5.10 -4.25 -12.93
C GLU A 82 4.00 -5.26 -13.30
N ALA A 83 3.38 -5.90 -12.30
CA ALA A 83 2.33 -6.88 -12.51
C ALA A 83 1.09 -6.23 -13.16
N PHE A 84 0.66 -5.06 -12.67
CA PHE A 84 -0.46 -4.33 -13.26
C PHE A 84 -0.18 -3.92 -14.69
N THR A 85 0.99 -3.32 -14.96
CA THR A 85 1.40 -2.91 -16.32
C THR A 85 1.47 -4.10 -17.27
N THR A 86 2.03 -5.23 -16.82
CA THR A 86 2.10 -6.47 -17.61
C THR A 86 0.70 -6.98 -18.00
N LYS A 87 -0.25 -6.88 -17.07
CA LYS A 87 -1.62 -7.37 -17.25
C LYS A 87 -2.48 -6.46 -18.14
N THR A 88 -2.29 -5.15 -18.04
CA THR A 88 -3.21 -4.16 -18.62
C THR A 88 -2.62 -3.32 -19.74
N GLY A 89 -1.29 -3.21 -19.81
CA GLY A 89 -0.58 -2.27 -20.66
C GLY A 89 -0.59 -0.82 -20.16
N VAL A 90 -1.21 -0.54 -19.00
CA VAL A 90 -1.23 0.80 -18.38
C VAL A 90 0.06 1.01 -17.60
N GLU A 91 0.73 2.14 -17.80
CA GLU A 91 1.92 2.53 -17.03
C GLU A 91 1.51 2.97 -15.62
N VAL A 92 2.26 2.53 -14.59
CA VAL A 92 2.06 2.99 -13.22
C VAL A 92 3.13 4.00 -12.85
N GLU A 93 2.76 5.27 -12.73
CA GLU A 93 3.58 6.28 -12.09
C GLU A 93 3.36 6.23 -10.57
N GLN A 94 4.42 6.11 -9.79
CA GLN A 94 4.28 5.95 -8.35
C GLN A 94 5.07 6.98 -7.56
N PHE A 95 4.51 7.40 -6.44
CA PHE A 95 5.23 8.10 -5.39
C PHE A 95 5.21 7.26 -4.12
N GLN A 96 6.39 6.89 -3.65
CA GLN A 96 6.57 6.16 -2.40
C GLN A 96 7.02 7.14 -1.30
N GLY A 97 6.26 7.20 -0.22
CA GLY A 97 6.55 8.07 0.92
C GLY A 97 5.89 7.55 2.20
N THR A 98 6.12 8.20 3.32
CA THR A 98 5.34 7.97 4.54
C THR A 98 3.92 8.52 4.38
N THR A 99 2.98 8.10 5.23
CA THR A 99 1.61 8.67 5.24
C THR A 99 1.65 10.19 5.34
N GLY A 100 2.46 10.75 6.24
CA GLY A 100 2.58 12.21 6.38
C GLY A 100 3.14 12.90 5.14
N GLU A 101 4.14 12.32 4.46
CA GLU A 101 4.68 12.87 3.21
C GLU A 101 3.68 12.82 2.06
N ILE A 102 2.87 11.76 1.99
CA ILE A 102 1.80 11.64 0.98
C ILE A 102 0.73 12.70 1.22
N LEU A 103 0.26 12.87 2.45
CA LEU A 103 -0.75 13.89 2.80
C LEU A 103 -0.25 15.31 2.51
N ALA A 104 1.00 15.61 2.89
CA ALA A 104 1.61 16.92 2.59
C ALA A 104 1.74 17.16 1.07
N ARG A 105 2.03 16.11 0.29
CA ARG A 105 2.11 16.22 -1.15
C ARG A 105 0.73 16.46 -1.79
N LEU A 106 -0.29 15.74 -1.36
CA LEU A 106 -1.67 15.96 -1.81
C LEU A 106 -2.13 17.38 -1.54
N GLU A 107 -1.81 17.92 -0.36
CA GLU A 107 -2.11 19.31 -0.01
C GLU A 107 -1.40 20.29 -0.96
N ALA A 108 -0.13 20.07 -1.24
CA ALA A 108 0.65 20.92 -2.15
C ALA A 108 0.14 20.86 -3.61
N GLU A 109 -0.46 19.74 -4.01
CA GLU A 109 -0.97 19.50 -5.37
C GLU A 109 -2.46 19.86 -5.56
N GLN A 110 -3.16 20.36 -4.52
CA GLN A 110 -4.60 20.67 -4.58
C GLN A 110 -5.01 21.53 -5.78
N ALA A 111 -4.17 22.47 -6.21
CA ALA A 111 -4.45 23.34 -7.36
C ALA A 111 -4.30 22.62 -8.71
N ASN A 112 -3.51 21.57 -8.78
CA ASN A 112 -3.27 20.76 -9.97
C ASN A 112 -3.09 19.29 -9.55
N PRO A 113 -4.20 18.59 -9.31
CA PRO A 113 -4.15 17.19 -8.85
C PRO A 113 -3.46 16.28 -9.85
N VAL A 114 -2.60 15.41 -9.34
CA VAL A 114 -1.78 14.48 -10.14
C VAL A 114 -2.14 13.02 -9.81
N ALA A 115 -2.39 12.72 -8.54
CA ALA A 115 -2.67 11.37 -8.09
C ALA A 115 -4.07 10.90 -8.53
N ASP A 116 -4.15 9.66 -8.96
CA ASP A 116 -5.40 8.96 -9.26
C ASP A 116 -5.84 8.11 -8.06
N VAL A 117 -4.90 7.35 -7.49
CA VAL A 117 -5.12 6.45 -6.37
C VAL A 117 -4.15 6.80 -5.25
N VAL A 118 -4.67 6.82 -4.03
CA VAL A 118 -3.88 7.00 -2.81
C VAL A 118 -4.06 5.78 -1.91
N ILE A 119 -2.95 5.22 -1.45
CA ILE A 119 -2.95 4.23 -0.37
C ILE A 119 -2.31 4.89 0.84
N LEU A 120 -2.88 4.70 2.02
CA LEU A 120 -2.31 5.19 3.28
C LEU A 120 -2.04 4.02 4.23
N ALA A 121 -1.23 4.26 5.26
CA ALA A 121 -1.04 3.32 6.38
C ALA A 121 -1.81 3.80 7.63
N SER A 122 -2.93 4.48 7.41
CA SER A 122 -3.84 4.98 8.44
C SER A 122 -5.26 4.95 7.91
N TRP A 123 -6.13 4.21 8.56
CA TRP A 123 -7.56 4.20 8.24
C TRP A 123 -8.22 5.52 8.66
N SER A 124 -7.81 6.07 9.82
CA SER A 124 -8.31 7.36 10.31
C SER A 124 -8.03 8.51 9.35
N ASP A 125 -6.86 8.56 8.72
CA ASP A 125 -6.54 9.56 7.70
C ASP A 125 -7.42 9.38 6.44
N GLY A 126 -7.70 8.13 6.06
CA GLY A 126 -8.65 7.83 4.98
C GLY A 126 -10.06 8.33 5.29
N LEU A 127 -10.55 8.10 6.50
CA LEU A 127 -11.85 8.62 6.95
C LEU A 127 -11.88 10.16 6.95
N SER A 128 -10.80 10.81 7.33
CA SER A 128 -10.69 12.27 7.23
C SER A 128 -10.80 12.75 5.79
N MET A 129 -10.12 12.11 4.84
CA MET A 129 -10.23 12.42 3.41
C MET A 129 -11.65 12.19 2.86
N LYS A 130 -12.35 11.15 3.36
CA LYS A 130 -13.75 10.89 3.05
C LYS A 130 -14.65 12.02 3.57
N ALA A 131 -14.48 12.41 4.84
CA ALA A 131 -15.24 13.50 5.46
C ALA A 131 -15.05 14.84 4.74
N ASP A 132 -13.85 15.11 4.22
CA ASP A 132 -13.53 16.27 3.40
C ASP A 132 -14.08 16.16 1.97
N GLY A 133 -14.74 15.06 1.62
CA GLY A 133 -15.37 14.86 0.31
C GLY A 133 -14.38 14.65 -0.84
N GLN A 134 -13.15 14.19 -0.58
CA GLN A 134 -12.08 14.04 -1.56
C GLN A 134 -12.17 12.74 -2.37
N LEU A 135 -12.96 11.75 -1.92
CA LEU A 135 -12.92 10.39 -2.41
C LEU A 135 -14.08 10.05 -3.33
N GLU A 136 -13.82 9.25 -4.35
CA GLU A 136 -14.79 8.65 -5.26
C GLU A 136 -15.29 7.32 -4.69
N SER A 137 -16.60 7.06 -4.80
CA SER A 137 -17.18 5.77 -4.44
C SER A 137 -17.02 4.78 -5.57
N TYR A 138 -16.60 3.55 -5.24
CA TYR A 138 -16.40 2.47 -6.19
C TYR A 138 -16.60 1.11 -5.49
N THR A 139 -17.08 0.11 -6.19
CA THR A 139 -17.12 -1.26 -5.67
C THR A 139 -16.11 -2.11 -6.44
N PRO A 140 -14.97 -2.45 -5.81
CA PRO A 140 -13.93 -3.21 -6.51
C PRO A 140 -14.33 -4.64 -6.80
N ALA A 141 -13.72 -5.23 -7.84
CA ALA A 141 -13.83 -6.65 -8.10
C ALA A 141 -13.32 -7.47 -6.90
N ASN A 142 -13.97 -8.59 -6.58
CA ASN A 142 -13.69 -9.45 -5.42
C ASN A 142 -13.91 -8.78 -4.04
N ALA A 143 -14.68 -7.72 -3.96
CA ALA A 143 -15.05 -7.09 -2.70
C ALA A 143 -15.68 -8.07 -1.68
N ASP A 144 -16.35 -9.12 -2.16
CA ASP A 144 -16.97 -10.19 -1.38
C ASP A 144 -15.96 -11.10 -0.64
N LYS A 145 -14.68 -11.04 -1.00
CA LYS A 145 -13.61 -11.82 -0.37
C LYS A 145 -12.79 -11.03 0.65
N VAL A 146 -13.01 -9.73 0.73
CA VAL A 146 -12.30 -8.82 1.64
C VAL A 146 -12.68 -9.14 3.09
N ASN A 147 -11.74 -9.00 4.01
CA ASN A 147 -12.00 -9.14 5.43
C ASN A 147 -13.11 -8.18 5.88
N GLU A 148 -13.99 -8.66 6.76
CA GLU A 148 -15.10 -7.87 7.28
C GLU A 148 -14.60 -6.54 7.89
N GLY A 149 -15.26 -5.44 7.55
CA GLY A 149 -14.92 -4.09 8.02
C GLY A 149 -13.73 -3.42 7.32
N TRP A 150 -13.15 -4.06 6.28
CA TRP A 150 -12.04 -3.46 5.52
C TRP A 150 -12.51 -2.77 4.22
N ILE A 151 -13.80 -2.68 4.02
CA ILE A 151 -14.43 -1.76 3.06
C ILE A 151 -15.39 -0.89 3.87
N ASP A 152 -15.32 0.42 3.72
CA ASP A 152 -16.23 1.32 4.42
C ASP A 152 -17.64 1.27 3.80
N GLU A 153 -18.64 1.71 4.57
CA GLU A 153 -20.06 1.62 4.19
C GLU A 153 -20.42 2.35 2.90
N ASP A 154 -19.68 3.42 2.56
CA ASP A 154 -19.90 4.21 1.34
C ASP A 154 -19.02 3.73 0.16
N SER A 155 -18.25 2.67 0.34
CA SER A 155 -17.33 2.12 -0.66
C SER A 155 -16.37 3.17 -1.21
N MET A 156 -15.69 3.90 -0.31
CA MET A 156 -14.69 4.91 -0.61
C MET A 156 -13.30 4.54 -0.09
N LEU A 157 -13.23 3.67 0.94
CA LEU A 157 -12.01 3.15 1.51
C LEU A 157 -11.97 1.64 1.32
N PHE A 158 -10.88 1.12 0.77
CA PHE A 158 -10.67 -0.29 0.50
C PHE A 158 -9.37 -0.74 1.14
N GLY A 159 -9.43 -1.52 2.21
CA GLY A 159 -8.25 -2.05 2.87
C GLY A 159 -7.49 -3.02 1.98
N SER A 160 -6.61 -2.54 1.12
CA SER A 160 -5.86 -3.35 0.13
C SER A 160 -4.84 -4.31 0.74
N SER A 161 -4.55 -4.14 1.99
CA SER A 161 -3.69 -4.95 2.86
C SER A 161 -3.84 -4.42 4.28
N ALA A 162 -3.21 -5.07 5.27
CA ALA A 162 -3.08 -4.48 6.59
C ALA A 162 -1.69 -4.68 7.19
N SER A 163 -1.40 -3.89 8.22
CA SER A 163 -0.28 -4.08 9.11
C SER A 163 -0.75 -4.00 10.55
N ALA A 164 -0.22 -4.83 11.43
CA ALA A 164 -0.37 -4.65 12.85
C ALA A 164 0.87 -3.94 13.40
N VAL A 165 0.70 -3.24 14.50
CA VAL A 165 1.84 -2.78 15.27
C VAL A 165 2.09 -3.72 16.44
N GLY A 166 3.35 -3.98 16.73
CA GLY A 166 3.76 -4.87 17.81
C GLY A 166 4.86 -4.25 18.66
N VAL A 167 5.34 -5.05 19.61
CA VAL A 167 6.57 -4.77 20.34
C VAL A 167 7.69 -5.51 19.64
N ILE A 168 8.63 -4.76 19.04
CA ILE A 168 9.81 -5.29 18.37
C ILE A 168 10.99 -5.07 19.33
N TYR A 169 11.82 -6.06 19.52
CA TYR A 169 12.98 -5.92 20.41
C TYR A 169 14.23 -6.57 19.83
N ASN A 170 15.38 -6.01 20.22
CA ASN A 170 16.68 -6.54 19.85
C ASN A 170 17.08 -7.65 20.83
N THR A 171 17.17 -8.89 20.34
CA THR A 171 17.45 -10.08 21.15
C THR A 171 18.84 -10.11 21.77
N THR A 172 19.79 -9.27 21.31
CA THR A 172 21.12 -9.13 21.91
C THR A 172 21.14 -8.12 23.07
N VAL A 173 20.17 -7.20 23.12
CA VAL A 173 20.02 -6.18 24.18
C VAL A 173 19.00 -6.64 25.22
N VAL A 174 17.88 -7.18 24.76
CA VAL A 174 16.80 -7.73 25.58
C VAL A 174 16.57 -9.18 25.10
N PRO A 175 17.18 -10.19 25.72
CA PRO A 175 17.14 -11.57 25.24
C PRO A 175 15.73 -12.16 25.16
N GLU A 176 14.84 -11.74 26.07
CA GLU A 176 13.44 -12.21 26.13
C GLU A 176 12.55 -11.08 26.59
N LEU A 177 11.40 -10.87 25.91
CA LEU A 177 10.43 -9.84 26.25
C LEU A 177 9.02 -10.33 25.92
N SER A 178 8.10 -10.15 26.89
CA SER A 178 6.68 -10.47 26.74
C SER A 178 5.77 -9.51 27.53
N ALA A 179 6.30 -8.33 27.88
CA ALA A 179 5.60 -7.31 28.66
C ALA A 179 4.39 -6.75 27.92
N ASP A 180 3.30 -6.51 28.62
CA ASP A 180 2.14 -5.80 28.06
C ASP A 180 2.41 -4.28 28.00
N TRP A 181 1.55 -3.55 27.27
CA TRP A 181 1.77 -2.12 27.01
C TRP A 181 2.06 -1.29 28.27
N ALA A 182 1.32 -1.50 29.35
CA ALA A 182 1.57 -0.80 30.62
C ALA A 182 2.87 -1.24 31.30
N GLU A 183 3.23 -2.52 31.22
CA GLU A 183 4.42 -3.08 31.86
C GLU A 183 5.72 -2.61 31.20
N LEU A 184 5.67 -2.13 29.95
CA LEU A 184 6.81 -1.52 29.26
C LEU A 184 7.28 -0.20 29.92
N ALA A 185 6.50 0.36 30.85
CA ALA A 185 6.93 1.48 31.69
C ALA A 185 7.74 1.06 32.92
N ASP A 186 7.98 -0.23 33.16
CA ASP A 186 8.79 -0.70 34.28
C ASP A 186 10.22 -0.14 34.25
N ALA A 187 10.77 0.13 35.42
CA ALA A 187 12.10 0.73 35.58
C ALA A 187 13.23 -0.06 34.90
N GLN A 188 13.07 -1.38 34.70
CA GLN A 188 14.05 -2.21 34.00
C GLN A 188 14.19 -1.84 32.52
N TYR A 189 13.17 -1.20 31.89
CA TYR A 189 13.18 -0.76 30.50
C TYR A 189 13.47 0.73 30.34
N LYS A 190 13.87 1.39 31.43
CA LYS A 190 14.13 2.83 31.42
C LYS A 190 15.17 3.20 30.36
N ASP A 191 14.86 4.24 29.57
CA ASP A 191 15.67 4.77 28.47
C ASP A 191 15.92 3.79 27.31
N MET A 192 15.29 2.60 27.32
CA MET A 192 15.49 1.55 26.32
C MET A 192 14.45 1.58 25.19
N ILE A 193 13.40 2.38 25.29
CA ILE A 193 12.25 2.31 24.42
C ILE A 193 12.28 3.42 23.37
N ALA A 194 11.96 3.04 22.13
CA ALA A 194 11.65 3.93 21.03
C ALA A 194 10.21 3.74 20.55
N ILE A 195 9.64 4.75 19.91
CA ILE A 195 8.37 4.71 19.19
C ILE A 195 8.53 5.45 17.86
N PRO A 196 7.87 5.04 16.76
CA PRO A 196 7.87 5.84 15.54
C PRO A 196 7.16 7.18 15.75
N ASP A 197 7.62 8.22 15.06
CA ASP A 197 6.95 9.52 15.04
C ASP A 197 5.51 9.37 14.49
N PRO A 198 4.48 9.58 15.31
CA PRO A 198 3.09 9.36 14.88
C PRO A 198 2.61 10.38 13.83
N GLU A 199 3.28 11.53 13.68
CA GLU A 199 2.97 12.48 12.59
C GLU A 199 3.49 11.98 11.23
N LYS A 200 4.42 11.01 11.23
CA LYS A 200 4.98 10.41 10.01
C LYS A 200 4.51 8.97 9.78
N SER A 201 4.14 8.27 10.85
CA SER A 201 3.68 6.89 10.82
C SER A 201 2.18 6.81 11.07
N GLY A 202 1.38 6.62 10.02
CA GLY A 202 -0.07 6.46 10.14
C GLY A 202 -0.44 5.28 11.05
N ALA A 203 0.28 4.14 10.93
CA ALA A 203 0.01 2.98 11.80
C ALA A 203 0.29 3.26 13.29
N CYS A 204 1.34 4.04 13.61
CA CYS A 204 1.61 4.47 14.98
C CYS A 204 0.53 5.43 15.47
N LYS A 205 0.10 6.37 14.63
CA LYS A 205 -0.98 7.32 14.94
C LYS A 205 -2.30 6.59 15.27
N ASP A 206 -2.71 5.67 14.42
CA ASP A 206 -3.92 4.88 14.63
C ASP A 206 -3.81 3.96 15.86
N PHE A 207 -2.62 3.38 16.12
CA PHE A 207 -2.41 2.61 17.34
C PHE A 207 -2.59 3.45 18.61
N LEU A 208 -2.02 4.65 18.66
CA LEU A 208 -2.17 5.54 19.81
C LEU A 208 -3.63 5.98 20.00
N ALA A 209 -4.34 6.28 18.91
CA ALA A 209 -5.76 6.58 18.96
C ALA A 209 -6.57 5.38 19.46
N GLY A 210 -6.28 4.18 18.97
CA GLY A 210 -6.92 2.94 19.43
C GLY A 210 -6.61 2.61 20.89
N LEU A 211 -5.38 2.84 21.34
CA LEU A 211 -5.01 2.67 22.75
C LEU A 211 -5.80 3.62 23.66
N VAL A 212 -5.93 4.89 23.27
CA VAL A 212 -6.63 5.90 24.08
C VAL A 212 -8.15 5.72 24.05
N THR A 213 -8.73 5.31 22.93
CA THR A 213 -10.19 5.14 22.80
C THR A 213 -10.68 3.76 23.20
N GLY A 214 -9.84 2.73 23.05
CA GLY A 214 -10.18 1.33 23.26
C GLY A 214 -9.79 0.78 24.65
N THR A 215 -9.02 1.53 25.44
CA THR A 215 -8.61 1.13 26.80
C THR A 215 -8.88 2.24 27.82
N ALA A 216 -9.16 1.85 29.07
CA ALA A 216 -9.47 2.83 30.13
C ALA A 216 -8.27 3.72 30.51
N ASP A 217 -7.05 3.19 30.37
CA ASP A 217 -5.81 3.82 30.87
C ASP A 217 -4.85 4.24 29.76
N GLY A 218 -5.30 4.28 28.49
CA GLY A 218 -4.43 4.52 27.34
C GLY A 218 -3.59 5.80 27.42
N GLU A 219 -4.18 6.90 27.86
CA GLU A 219 -3.44 8.15 28.10
C GLU A 219 -2.41 8.04 29.21
N ALA A 220 -2.73 7.34 30.31
CA ALA A 220 -1.82 7.12 31.43
C ALA A 220 -0.64 6.20 31.01
N ILE A 221 -0.93 5.17 30.21
CA ILE A 221 0.10 4.30 29.62
C ILE A 221 1.08 5.11 28.77
N MET A 222 0.57 5.95 27.90
CA MET A 222 1.37 6.81 27.02
C MET A 222 2.25 7.79 27.83
N GLN A 223 1.70 8.40 28.89
CA GLN A 223 2.46 9.24 29.81
C GLN A 223 3.56 8.45 30.52
N SER A 224 3.26 7.23 31.01
CA SER A 224 4.22 6.40 31.72
C SER A 224 5.42 5.98 30.85
N TRP A 225 5.22 5.75 29.56
CA TRP A 225 6.32 5.51 28.62
C TRP A 225 7.23 6.75 28.51
N ALA A 226 6.63 7.95 28.39
CA ALA A 226 7.39 9.19 28.31
C ALA A 226 8.21 9.43 29.60
N ASP A 227 7.60 9.23 30.77
CA ASP A 227 8.28 9.34 32.08
C ASP A 227 9.41 8.31 32.24
N ASN A 228 9.33 7.18 31.53
CA ASN A 228 10.35 6.13 31.49
C ASN A 228 11.45 6.35 30.42
N GLY A 229 11.48 7.50 29.76
CA GLY A 229 12.53 7.86 28.81
C GLY A 229 12.28 7.37 27.37
N LEU A 230 11.01 7.29 26.98
CA LEU A 230 10.62 7.02 25.59
C LEU A 230 11.25 8.03 24.63
N THR A 231 11.74 7.56 23.48
CA THR A 231 12.31 8.41 22.44
C THR A 231 11.57 8.25 21.10
N VAL A 232 11.56 9.31 20.30
CA VAL A 232 10.94 9.37 18.97
C VAL A 232 12.02 9.62 17.92
N PRO A 233 12.75 8.60 17.44
CA PRO A 233 13.88 8.78 16.51
C PRO A 233 13.47 9.31 15.12
N GLY A 234 12.20 9.13 14.73
CA GLY A 234 11.66 9.55 13.44
C GLY A 234 10.60 8.57 12.90
N ALA A 235 10.41 8.52 11.60
CA ALA A 235 9.47 7.58 10.97
C ALA A 235 9.86 6.12 11.23
N ASN A 236 9.00 5.16 10.83
CA ASN A 236 9.16 3.72 11.08
C ASN A 236 10.58 3.18 10.83
N LYS A 237 11.24 3.63 9.75
CA LYS A 237 12.59 3.18 9.41
C LYS A 237 13.61 3.61 10.46
N ALA A 238 13.62 4.88 10.85
CA ALA A 238 14.57 5.41 11.84
C ALA A 238 14.33 4.79 13.23
N ALA A 239 13.06 4.59 13.60
CA ALA A 239 12.71 3.97 14.87
C ALA A 239 13.14 2.48 14.92
N LEU A 240 12.96 1.72 13.83
CA LEU A 240 13.45 0.36 13.74
C LEU A 240 14.99 0.28 13.73
N GLU A 241 15.64 1.21 13.04
CA GLU A 241 17.12 1.28 12.97
C GLU A 241 17.74 1.48 14.36
N ALA A 242 17.16 2.34 15.20
CA ALA A 242 17.61 2.55 16.58
C ALA A 242 17.58 1.23 17.39
N VAL A 243 16.61 0.35 17.15
CA VAL A 243 16.53 -0.96 17.82
C VAL A 243 17.41 -1.99 17.14
N THR A 244 17.47 -2.04 15.81
CA THR A 244 18.31 -2.98 15.08
C THR A 244 19.79 -2.79 15.42
N THR A 245 20.25 -1.55 15.56
CA THR A 245 21.64 -1.23 15.94
C THR A 245 21.92 -1.44 17.42
N GLY A 246 20.92 -1.63 18.26
CA GLY A 246 21.06 -1.76 19.72
C GLY A 246 21.21 -0.42 20.45
N GLU A 247 21.01 0.72 19.80
CA GLU A 247 20.92 2.03 20.46
C GLU A 247 19.73 2.04 21.44
N LYS A 248 18.61 1.43 21.02
CA LYS A 248 17.47 1.12 21.87
C LYS A 248 17.24 -0.40 21.89
N GLY A 249 16.66 -0.89 22.98
CA GLY A 249 16.37 -2.30 23.13
C GLY A 249 14.99 -2.69 22.57
N ILE A 250 14.04 -1.76 22.58
CA ILE A 250 12.61 -2.02 22.38
C ILE A 250 12.02 -0.93 21.48
N LEU A 251 11.23 -1.34 20.51
CA LEU A 251 10.37 -0.47 19.69
C LEU A 251 8.91 -0.82 19.98
N ILE A 252 8.18 0.08 20.62
CA ILE A 252 6.72 -0.01 20.76
C ILE A 252 6.03 0.57 19.54
N ALA A 253 4.81 0.13 19.24
CA ALA A 253 4.08 0.49 18.03
C ALA A 253 4.91 0.27 16.74
N GLY A 254 5.83 -0.69 16.76
CA GLY A 254 6.63 -1.07 15.60
C GLY A 254 5.78 -1.77 14.55
N VAL A 255 5.89 -1.34 13.29
CA VAL A 255 5.12 -1.93 12.19
C VAL A 255 5.69 -3.31 11.85
N ASP A 256 4.87 -4.32 11.95
CA ASP A 256 5.21 -5.75 11.96
C ASP A 256 5.94 -6.24 10.70
N TYR A 257 5.49 -5.88 9.49
CA TYR A 257 6.14 -6.31 8.26
C TYR A 257 7.62 -5.88 8.17
N ASN A 258 7.99 -4.76 8.80
CA ASN A 258 9.37 -4.31 8.86
C ASN A 258 10.22 -5.23 9.75
N ALA A 259 9.67 -5.70 10.88
CA ALA A 259 10.33 -6.65 11.76
C ALA A 259 10.51 -7.99 11.04
N TYR A 260 9.45 -8.56 10.46
CA TYR A 260 9.53 -9.83 9.74
C TYR A 260 10.53 -9.78 8.59
N SER A 261 10.53 -8.68 7.81
CA SER A 261 11.51 -8.47 6.73
C SER A 261 12.96 -8.39 7.24
N SER A 262 13.19 -7.76 8.40
CA SER A 262 14.52 -7.64 9.00
C SER A 262 14.98 -8.98 9.62
N MET A 263 14.09 -9.68 10.31
CA MET A 263 14.36 -11.03 10.84
C MET A 263 14.70 -12.02 9.73
N ALA A 264 14.03 -11.97 8.59
CA ALA A 264 14.33 -12.79 7.42
C ALA A 264 15.72 -12.50 6.81
N LYS A 265 16.28 -11.33 7.05
CA LYS A 265 17.64 -10.94 6.66
C LYS A 265 18.69 -11.31 7.73
N GLY A 266 18.27 -11.90 8.85
CA GLY A 266 19.15 -12.31 9.94
C GLY A 266 19.46 -11.23 10.97
N GLU A 267 18.72 -10.11 10.98
CA GLU A 267 18.85 -9.12 12.04
C GLU A 267 18.43 -9.70 13.40
N PRO A 268 19.07 -9.33 14.51
CA PRO A 268 18.82 -9.88 15.83
C PRO A 268 17.55 -9.28 16.46
N LEU A 269 16.45 -9.40 15.76
CA LEU A 269 15.15 -8.86 16.19
C LEU A 269 14.17 -9.99 16.49
N ASN A 270 13.21 -9.69 17.34
CA ASN A 270 12.00 -10.48 17.51
C ASN A 270 10.80 -9.54 17.67
N ILE A 271 9.59 -10.08 17.46
CA ILE A 271 8.34 -9.34 17.57
C ILE A 271 7.29 -10.17 18.30
N TYR A 272 6.46 -9.50 19.10
CA TYR A 272 5.24 -10.09 19.64
C TYR A 272 4.13 -9.04 19.71
N TYR A 273 2.90 -9.53 19.90
CA TYR A 273 1.72 -8.69 20.12
C TYR A 273 1.27 -8.86 21.57
N PRO A 274 1.18 -7.77 22.37
CA PRO A 274 0.73 -7.83 23.74
C PRO A 274 -0.66 -8.48 23.90
N ALA A 275 -0.86 -9.17 25.01
CA ALA A 275 -2.10 -9.92 25.25
C ALA A 275 -3.35 -9.03 25.40
N SER A 276 -3.17 -7.79 25.86
CA SER A 276 -4.24 -6.78 25.88
C SER A 276 -4.71 -6.33 24.49
N GLY A 277 -4.00 -6.76 23.43
CA GLY A 277 -4.33 -6.49 22.05
C GLY A 277 -3.58 -5.31 21.45
N THR A 278 -3.65 -5.22 20.14
CA THR A 278 -3.09 -4.13 19.33
C THR A 278 -4.06 -3.66 18.28
N VAL A 279 -3.73 -2.62 17.55
CA VAL A 279 -4.49 -2.18 16.38
C VAL A 279 -3.93 -2.85 15.13
N VAL A 280 -4.81 -3.52 14.40
CA VAL A 280 -4.56 -3.93 13.03
C VAL A 280 -5.10 -2.85 12.11
N ASN A 281 -4.21 -2.24 11.34
CA ASN A 281 -4.54 -1.13 10.45
C ASN A 281 -4.80 -1.64 9.03
N PRO A 282 -6.04 -1.69 8.56
CA PRO A 282 -6.31 -1.79 7.14
C PRO A 282 -5.66 -0.59 6.43
N ARG A 283 -4.99 -0.85 5.33
CA ARG A 283 -4.30 0.17 4.53
C ARG A 283 -5.23 0.61 3.41
N PRO A 284 -5.99 1.72 3.58
CA PRO A 284 -7.00 2.10 2.63
C PRO A 284 -6.38 2.47 1.30
N ALA A 285 -6.77 1.78 0.23
CA ALA A 285 -6.68 2.27 -1.12
C ALA A 285 -7.93 3.12 -1.39
N MET A 286 -7.75 4.27 -2.03
CA MET A 286 -8.80 5.26 -2.25
C MET A 286 -8.62 5.87 -3.63
N ILE A 287 -9.72 6.06 -4.36
CA ILE A 287 -9.72 6.77 -5.63
C ILE A 287 -10.05 8.23 -5.34
N LEU A 288 -9.24 9.16 -5.84
CA LEU A 288 -9.52 10.58 -5.68
C LEU A 288 -10.61 11.03 -6.65
N LYS A 289 -11.56 11.88 -6.19
CA LYS A 289 -12.56 12.50 -7.10
C LYS A 289 -11.92 13.32 -8.22
N THR A 290 -10.72 13.80 -7.98
CA THR A 290 -9.94 14.60 -8.93
C THR A 290 -9.03 13.74 -9.81
N ALA A 291 -9.14 12.41 -9.76
CA ALA A 291 -8.31 11.49 -10.53
C ALA A 291 -8.31 11.82 -12.03
N PRO A 292 -7.17 12.18 -12.63
CA PRO A 292 -7.10 12.46 -14.06
C PRO A 292 -7.37 11.22 -14.94
N ASN A 293 -7.13 10.01 -14.40
CA ASN A 293 -7.22 8.75 -15.14
C ASN A 293 -8.19 7.78 -14.42
N MET A 294 -9.45 8.19 -14.27
CA MET A 294 -10.46 7.50 -13.45
C MET A 294 -10.63 6.00 -13.79
N ASP A 295 -10.71 5.63 -15.07
CA ASP A 295 -10.91 4.22 -15.47
C ASP A 295 -9.68 3.38 -15.13
N ASN A 296 -8.48 3.91 -15.30
CA ASN A 296 -7.24 3.25 -14.90
C ASN A 296 -7.12 3.15 -13.37
N ALA A 297 -7.61 4.16 -12.62
CA ALA A 297 -7.68 4.14 -11.17
C ALA A 297 -8.56 2.99 -10.66
N LYS A 298 -9.76 2.84 -11.22
CA LYS A 298 -10.68 1.75 -10.91
C LYS A 298 -10.06 0.39 -11.22
N ALA A 299 -9.45 0.25 -12.39
CA ALA A 299 -8.77 -0.98 -12.78
C ALA A 299 -7.58 -1.31 -11.88
N PHE A 300 -6.84 -0.31 -11.39
CA PHE A 300 -5.75 -0.52 -10.45
C PHE A 300 -6.29 -0.98 -9.08
N VAL A 301 -7.38 -0.39 -8.60
CA VAL A 301 -8.04 -0.85 -7.36
C VAL A 301 -8.53 -2.29 -7.52
N ASP A 302 -9.20 -2.66 -8.63
CA ASP A 302 -9.58 -4.05 -8.90
C ASP A 302 -8.38 -5.01 -8.89
N PHE A 303 -7.25 -4.57 -9.46
CA PHE A 303 -6.03 -5.37 -9.46
C PHE A 303 -5.51 -5.62 -8.04
N LEU A 304 -5.56 -4.63 -7.14
CA LEU A 304 -5.11 -4.79 -5.75
C LEU A 304 -5.82 -5.95 -5.04
N PHE A 305 -7.07 -6.27 -5.39
CA PHE A 305 -7.86 -7.37 -4.83
C PHE A 305 -7.74 -8.69 -5.59
N SER A 306 -6.85 -8.78 -6.58
CA SER A 306 -6.59 -10.01 -7.32
C SER A 306 -5.73 -10.99 -6.54
N ASP A 307 -5.80 -12.28 -6.91
CA ASP A 307 -4.94 -13.33 -6.33
C ASP A 307 -3.45 -12.99 -6.46
N GLU A 308 -3.05 -12.42 -7.60
CA GLU A 308 -1.67 -12.04 -7.89
C GLU A 308 -1.20 -10.92 -6.95
N ALA A 309 -1.96 -9.83 -6.82
CA ALA A 309 -1.59 -8.71 -5.95
C ALA A 309 -1.57 -9.13 -4.48
N GLN A 310 -2.54 -9.94 -4.03
CA GLN A 310 -2.61 -10.38 -2.64
C GLN A 310 -1.50 -11.37 -2.28
N LYS A 311 -1.03 -12.16 -3.24
CA LYS A 311 0.18 -12.95 -3.05
C LYS A 311 1.43 -12.06 -2.88
N LEU A 312 1.57 -11.01 -3.69
CA LEU A 312 2.67 -10.03 -3.53
C LEU A 312 2.63 -9.32 -2.18
N VAL A 313 1.42 -9.02 -1.69
CA VAL A 313 1.19 -8.44 -0.34
C VAL A 313 1.69 -9.40 0.74
N ALA A 314 1.29 -10.67 0.69
CA ALA A 314 1.72 -11.69 1.64
C ALA A 314 3.24 -11.92 1.61
N ASP A 315 3.84 -11.98 0.40
CA ASP A 315 5.28 -12.13 0.20
C ASP A 315 6.08 -10.93 0.75
N ALA A 316 5.45 -9.78 0.90
CA ALA A 316 6.02 -8.57 1.52
C ALA A 316 5.76 -8.47 3.04
N TYR A 317 5.28 -9.53 3.67
CA TYR A 317 4.93 -9.63 5.09
C TYR A 317 3.80 -8.69 5.53
N LEU A 318 3.00 -8.14 4.63
CA LEU A 318 1.75 -7.50 4.97
C LEU A 318 0.64 -8.54 5.16
N LEU A 319 -0.36 -8.21 5.96
CA LEU A 319 -1.58 -9.00 6.06
C LEU A 319 -2.40 -8.80 4.77
N PRO A 320 -2.76 -9.87 4.04
CA PRO A 320 -3.65 -9.75 2.90
C PRO A 320 -5.01 -9.20 3.30
N ASP A 321 -5.65 -8.49 2.38
CA ASP A 321 -7.02 -7.99 2.54
C ASP A 321 -8.05 -9.11 2.44
N ARG A 322 -7.71 -10.16 1.72
CA ARG A 322 -8.61 -11.29 1.46
C ARG A 322 -8.50 -12.35 2.55
N SER A 323 -9.66 -12.76 3.06
CA SER A 323 -9.78 -13.78 4.10
C SER A 323 -9.36 -15.19 3.64
N ASP A 324 -9.29 -15.43 2.33
CA ASP A 324 -8.88 -16.71 1.73
C ASP A 324 -7.37 -16.79 1.41
N VAL A 325 -6.58 -15.72 1.69
CA VAL A 325 -5.13 -15.68 1.49
C VAL A 325 -4.41 -15.67 2.83
N GLN A 326 -3.47 -16.60 3.03
CA GLN A 326 -2.68 -16.76 4.25
C GLN A 326 -1.22 -16.35 4.04
N CYS A 327 -0.61 -15.83 5.10
CA CYS A 327 0.84 -15.60 5.16
C CYS A 327 1.56 -16.82 5.73
N GLU A 328 2.63 -17.25 5.07
CA GLU A 328 3.43 -18.43 5.53
C GLU A 328 4.48 -18.05 6.58
N ASN A 329 4.99 -16.82 6.55
CA ASN A 329 6.22 -16.43 7.26
C ASN A 329 5.99 -15.32 8.32
N ARG A 330 4.77 -15.20 8.81
CA ARG A 330 4.39 -14.27 9.87
C ARG A 330 3.14 -14.74 10.60
N THR A 331 2.83 -14.12 11.73
CA THR A 331 1.54 -14.32 12.44
C THR A 331 0.39 -13.84 11.55
N ASN A 332 -0.61 -14.69 11.36
CA ASN A 332 -1.81 -14.37 10.59
C ASN A 332 -2.79 -13.49 11.39
N LEU A 333 -3.73 -12.85 10.69
CA LEU A 333 -4.70 -11.93 11.28
C LEU A 333 -5.48 -12.55 12.45
N SER A 334 -5.88 -13.82 12.31
CA SER A 334 -6.64 -14.57 13.33
C SER A 334 -5.90 -14.77 14.65
N ASP A 335 -4.56 -14.71 14.62
CA ASP A 335 -3.70 -15.03 15.75
C ASP A 335 -3.16 -13.76 16.44
N ILE A 336 -3.52 -12.57 15.94
CA ILE A 336 -3.13 -11.28 16.51
C ILE A 336 -4.22 -10.83 17.49
N PRO A 337 -3.90 -10.66 18.78
CA PRO A 337 -4.82 -10.03 19.73
C PRO A 337 -5.12 -8.60 19.30
N GLN A 338 -6.41 -8.22 19.26
CA GLN A 338 -6.81 -6.91 18.77
C GLN A 338 -7.55 -6.12 19.86
N ILE A 339 -7.25 -4.81 19.94
CA ILE A 339 -8.07 -3.84 20.66
C ILE A 339 -9.35 -3.64 19.85
N THR A 340 -10.50 -3.57 20.50
CA THR A 340 -11.74 -3.19 19.82
C THR A 340 -11.62 -1.77 19.30
N THR A 341 -11.66 -1.60 18.00
CA THR A 341 -11.52 -0.31 17.32
C THR A 341 -12.89 0.31 17.04
N ASP A 342 -13.00 1.61 17.32
CA ASP A 342 -14.08 2.48 16.88
C ASP A 342 -13.40 3.55 16.01
N TRP A 343 -13.41 3.33 14.71
CA TRP A 343 -12.64 4.15 13.78
C TRP A 343 -13.08 5.61 13.72
N ASP A 344 -14.37 5.90 13.97
CA ASP A 344 -14.87 7.28 14.01
C ASP A 344 -14.30 8.00 15.23
N LYS A 345 -14.32 7.39 16.41
CA LYS A 345 -13.68 7.97 17.59
C LYS A 345 -12.17 8.06 17.46
N MET A 346 -11.53 7.06 16.86
CA MET A 346 -10.08 7.11 16.60
C MET A 346 -9.73 8.27 15.68
N MET A 347 -10.49 8.50 14.62
CA MET A 347 -10.30 9.64 13.69
C MET A 347 -10.37 10.98 14.44
N GLU A 348 -11.35 11.16 15.33
CA GLU A 348 -11.54 12.40 16.10
C GLU A 348 -10.33 12.74 16.98
N VAL A 349 -9.64 11.74 17.56
CA VAL A 349 -8.56 11.96 18.53
C VAL A 349 -7.16 11.74 17.96
N ALA A 350 -7.03 11.15 16.78
CA ALA A 350 -5.74 10.68 16.26
C ALA A 350 -4.66 11.76 16.18
N SER A 351 -5.00 12.92 15.61
CA SER A 351 -4.05 14.02 15.45
C SER A 351 -3.64 14.65 16.79
N ASP A 352 -4.59 14.86 17.69
CA ASP A 352 -4.33 15.43 19.02
C ASP A 352 -3.49 14.46 19.88
N THR A 353 -3.77 13.16 19.80
CA THR A 353 -3.02 12.13 20.50
C THR A 353 -1.57 12.05 20.00
N ALA A 354 -1.37 12.13 18.66
CA ALA A 354 -0.04 12.17 18.06
C ALA A 354 0.77 13.40 18.52
N ALA A 355 0.16 14.58 18.46
CA ALA A 355 0.80 15.81 18.94
C ALA A 355 1.12 15.77 20.43
N LYS A 356 0.22 15.19 21.25
CA LYS A 356 0.42 14.99 22.68
C LYS A 356 1.64 14.13 22.95
N LEU A 357 1.75 12.94 22.31
CA LEU A 357 2.93 12.08 22.48
C LEU A 357 4.22 12.82 22.13
N ASN A 358 4.27 13.48 20.97
CA ASN A 358 5.44 14.24 20.54
C ASN A 358 5.81 15.37 21.53
N SER A 359 4.83 15.93 22.23
CA SER A 359 5.08 16.95 23.25
C SER A 359 5.65 16.37 24.55
N LEU A 360 5.27 15.14 24.90
CA LEU A 360 5.76 14.43 26.09
C LEU A 360 7.22 13.95 25.94
N CYS A 361 7.66 13.71 24.71
CA CYS A 361 9.01 13.18 24.40
C CYS A 361 10.05 14.25 24.01
N LYS A 362 9.79 15.54 24.28
CA LYS A 362 10.68 16.67 23.93
C LYS A 362 11.68 17.01 25.03
#